data_f7024ab280b0453cc2d5727f7df69eae
#
_entry.id   f7024ab280b0453cc2d5727f7df69eae
#
_cell.length_a   1.000
_cell.length_b   1.000
_cell.length_c   1.000
_cell.angle_alpha   90.00
_cell.angle_beta   90.00
_cell.angle_gamma   90.00
#
_symmetry.space_group_name_H-M   'P 1'
#
loop_
_entity.id
_entity.type
_entity.pdbx_description
1 polymer ?
#
loop_
_entity_poly.entity_id
_entity_poly.type
_entity_poly.pdbx_seq_one_letter_code
_entity_poly.pdbx_strand_id
1 'polypeptide(L)'
;MSYISELRHFIGHMPLLGIGATVTVLKDKQILLNLRSDTHTWGIPGGHAEIGETLEETAARELKEETNLTATDYALLHVFSGENFYLKYPNGDELYSVIVLYLANGVTGDLKIKDGESLKLKYFSKDALPNLESRARAIIDWLIERNIL
;
A
#
# COMPACT_ATOMS: atom_id res chain seq x y z
N MET A 1 -8.93 -1.99 17.47
CA MET A 1 -8.51 -3.23 16.77
C MET A 1 -9.02 -3.20 15.34
N SER A 2 -8.21 -3.56 14.35
CA SER A 2 -8.63 -3.58 12.94
C SER A 2 -9.54 -4.78 12.67
N TYR A 3 -10.32 -4.71 11.60
CA TYR A 3 -11.14 -5.82 11.13
C TYR A 3 -10.30 -7.10 10.94
N ILE A 4 -9.14 -6.98 10.27
CA ILE A 4 -8.26 -8.13 10.02
C ILE A 4 -7.77 -8.75 11.34
N SER A 5 -7.34 -7.94 12.30
CA SER A 5 -6.85 -8.44 13.59
C SER A 5 -7.96 -9.11 14.39
N GLU A 6 -9.18 -8.59 14.34
CA GLU A 6 -10.33 -9.24 14.97
C GLU A 6 -10.65 -10.58 14.32
N LEU A 7 -10.67 -10.61 12.99
CA LEU A 7 -10.94 -11.84 12.24
C LEU A 7 -9.89 -12.92 12.53
N ARG A 8 -8.61 -12.54 12.70
CA ARG A 8 -7.52 -13.47 13.01
C ARG A 8 -7.73 -14.21 14.34
N HIS A 9 -8.44 -13.62 15.29
CA HIS A 9 -8.80 -14.32 16.53
C HIS A 9 -9.67 -15.55 16.28
N PHE A 10 -10.45 -15.54 15.19
CA PHE A 10 -11.34 -16.66 14.84
C PHE A 10 -10.70 -17.66 13.88
N ILE A 11 -9.90 -17.16 12.92
CA ILE A 11 -9.37 -18.02 11.85
C ILE A 11 -7.90 -18.40 12.05
N GLY A 12 -7.20 -17.80 13.02
CA GLY A 12 -5.78 -18.03 13.24
C GLY A 12 -4.94 -17.66 12.02
N HIS A 13 -4.02 -18.56 11.62
CA HIS A 13 -3.11 -18.33 10.49
C HIS A 13 -3.67 -18.77 9.13
N MET A 14 -4.92 -19.23 9.09
CA MET A 14 -5.57 -19.68 7.86
C MET A 14 -5.48 -18.62 6.76
N PRO A 15 -5.26 -19.02 5.48
CA PRO A 15 -5.24 -18.05 4.38
C PRO A 15 -6.48 -17.16 4.36
N LEU A 16 -6.26 -15.86 4.31
CA LEU A 16 -7.30 -14.85 4.30
C LEU A 16 -7.30 -14.13 2.96
N LEU A 17 -8.48 -13.95 2.38
CA LEU A 17 -8.67 -13.08 1.21
C LEU A 17 -8.98 -11.67 1.73
N GLY A 18 -8.00 -10.77 1.65
CA GLY A 18 -8.13 -9.41 2.17
C GLY A 18 -8.23 -8.36 1.07
N ILE A 19 -9.06 -7.35 1.28
CA ILE A 19 -9.24 -6.24 0.34
C ILE A 19 -8.60 -4.99 0.93
N GLY A 20 -7.83 -4.30 0.09
CA GLY A 20 -7.19 -3.06 0.49
C GLY A 20 -7.01 -2.08 -0.66
N ALA A 21 -6.58 -0.89 -0.30
CA ALA A 21 -6.26 0.17 -1.23
C ALA A 21 -4.77 0.52 -1.13
N THR A 22 -4.14 0.69 -2.27
CA THR A 22 -2.75 1.16 -2.39
C THR A 22 -2.73 2.48 -3.13
N VAL A 23 -1.94 3.43 -2.66
CA VAL A 23 -1.97 4.81 -3.14
C VAL A 23 -0.67 5.17 -3.83
N THR A 24 -0.75 5.45 -5.14
CA THR A 24 0.37 5.98 -5.92
C THR A 24 0.44 7.49 -5.71
N VAL A 25 1.54 7.96 -5.14
CA VAL A 25 1.85 9.38 -5.00
C VAL A 25 3.06 9.69 -5.87
N LEU A 26 2.86 10.53 -6.88
CA LEU A 26 3.91 10.91 -7.81
C LEU A 26 4.32 12.37 -7.62
N LYS A 27 5.63 12.62 -7.70
CA LYS A 27 6.20 13.95 -7.65
C LYS A 27 7.50 13.96 -8.47
N ASP A 28 7.60 14.86 -9.44
CA ASP A 28 8.82 15.00 -10.27
C ASP A 28 9.28 13.68 -10.88
N LYS A 29 8.34 12.90 -11.42
CA LYS A 29 8.57 11.56 -12.01
C LYS A 29 9.15 10.54 -11.01
N GLN A 30 8.85 10.73 -9.73
CA GLN A 30 9.23 9.82 -8.65
C GLN A 30 7.99 9.32 -7.93
N ILE A 31 8.06 8.11 -7.41
CA ILE A 31 7.00 7.49 -6.61
C ILE A 31 7.38 7.48 -5.13
N LEU A 32 6.40 7.80 -4.28
CA LEU A 32 6.57 7.73 -2.83
C LEU A 32 6.52 6.27 -2.37
N LEU A 33 7.54 5.86 -1.64
CA LEU A 33 7.62 4.53 -1.04
C LEU A 33 7.88 4.65 0.46
N ASN A 34 7.49 3.61 1.19
CA ASN A 34 7.77 3.46 2.61
C ASN A 34 8.64 2.23 2.88
N LEU A 35 9.64 2.38 3.73
CA LEU A 35 10.44 1.26 4.21
C LEU A 35 9.70 0.56 5.34
N ARG A 36 9.29 -0.67 5.11
CA ARG A 36 8.51 -1.45 6.08
C ARG A 36 9.38 -1.91 7.24
N SER A 37 8.86 -1.75 8.45
CA SER A 37 9.56 -2.20 9.68
C SER A 37 9.57 -3.73 9.83
N ASP A 38 8.56 -4.43 9.27
CA ASP A 38 8.44 -5.88 9.40
C ASP A 38 9.40 -6.65 8.49
N THR A 39 9.52 -6.26 7.23
CA THR A 39 10.32 -6.98 6.23
C THR A 39 11.60 -6.26 5.82
N HIS A 40 11.78 -4.99 6.20
CA HIS A 40 12.87 -4.11 5.76
C HIS A 40 12.96 -3.99 4.23
N THR A 41 11.81 -4.09 3.57
CA THR A 41 11.64 -3.85 2.14
C THR A 41 10.78 -2.62 1.92
N TRP A 42 10.87 -2.03 0.73
CA TRP A 42 10.10 -0.85 0.38
C TRP A 42 8.76 -1.23 -0.24
N GLY A 43 7.70 -0.62 0.27
CA GLY A 43 6.34 -0.79 -0.23
C GLY A 43 5.74 0.52 -0.70
N ILE A 44 4.54 0.44 -1.26
CA ILE A 44 3.73 1.59 -1.63
C ILE A 44 2.74 1.82 -0.50
N PRO A 45 2.49 3.07 -0.07
CA PRO A 45 1.51 3.33 0.99
C PRO A 45 0.15 2.73 0.70
N GLY A 46 -0.45 2.10 1.70
CA GLY A 46 -1.76 1.45 1.58
C GLY A 46 -2.03 0.50 2.73
N GLY A 47 -3.22 -0.07 2.73
CA GLY A 47 -3.63 -1.02 3.75
C GLY A 47 -5.02 -1.56 3.52
N HIS A 48 -5.48 -2.38 4.46
CA HIS A 48 -6.77 -3.05 4.36
C HIS A 48 -7.93 -2.12 4.67
N ALA A 49 -9.05 -2.35 3.95
CA ALA A 49 -10.30 -1.67 4.24
C ALA A 49 -10.86 -2.09 5.60
N GLU A 50 -11.46 -1.14 6.30
CA GLU A 50 -12.23 -1.39 7.50
C GLU A 50 -13.72 -1.50 7.14
N ILE A 51 -14.48 -2.15 8.00
CA ILE A 51 -15.93 -2.34 7.78
C ILE A 51 -16.62 -0.98 7.63
N GLY A 52 -17.34 -0.83 6.53
CA GLY A 52 -18.10 0.38 6.24
C GLY A 52 -17.34 1.45 5.47
N GLU A 53 -16.02 1.30 5.28
CA GLU A 53 -15.26 2.23 4.45
C GLU A 53 -15.49 1.95 2.97
N THR A 54 -15.57 3.02 2.17
CA THR A 54 -15.30 2.91 0.73
C THR A 54 -13.81 2.72 0.51
N LEU A 55 -13.40 2.21 -0.64
CA LEU A 55 -11.97 2.03 -0.92
C LEU A 55 -11.23 3.35 -1.07
N GLU A 56 -11.91 4.40 -1.52
CA GLU A 56 -11.37 5.77 -1.52
C GLU A 56 -11.13 6.29 -0.11
N GLU A 57 -12.03 6.00 0.82
CA GLU A 57 -11.85 6.33 2.24
C GLU A 57 -10.69 5.55 2.85
N THR A 58 -10.53 4.27 2.49
CA THR A 58 -9.37 3.46 2.89
C THR A 58 -8.07 4.08 2.37
N ALA A 59 -8.04 4.45 1.10
CA ALA A 59 -6.88 5.10 0.48
C ALA A 59 -6.51 6.39 1.21
N ALA A 60 -7.50 7.25 1.47
CA ALA A 60 -7.28 8.52 2.17
C ALA A 60 -6.77 8.32 3.60
N ARG A 61 -7.37 7.38 4.33
CA ARG A 61 -6.98 7.07 5.71
C ARG A 61 -5.56 6.53 5.77
N GLU A 62 -5.23 5.54 4.96
CA GLU A 62 -3.90 4.93 4.93
C GLU A 62 -2.82 5.92 4.50
N LEU A 63 -3.09 6.74 3.49
CA LEU A 63 -2.16 7.79 3.08
C LEU A 63 -1.87 8.75 4.23
N LYS A 64 -2.91 9.19 4.94
CA LYS A 64 -2.75 10.10 6.07
C LYS A 64 -2.01 9.45 7.23
N GLU A 65 -2.35 8.22 7.59
CA GLU A 65 -1.73 7.50 8.69
C GLU A 65 -0.24 7.23 8.44
N GLU A 66 0.09 6.79 7.23
CA GLU A 66 1.46 6.36 6.90
C GLU A 66 2.39 7.50 6.51
N THR A 67 1.86 8.57 5.90
CA THR A 67 2.70 9.61 5.30
C THR A 67 2.42 11.03 5.77
N ASN A 68 1.31 11.25 6.43
CA ASN A 68 0.79 12.57 6.80
C ASN A 68 0.27 13.41 5.60
N LEU A 69 0.23 12.83 4.40
CA LEU A 69 -0.27 13.52 3.23
C LEU A 69 -1.79 13.39 3.09
N THR A 70 -2.39 14.35 2.40
CA THR A 70 -3.79 14.31 1.96
C THR A 70 -3.86 14.58 0.47
N ALA A 71 -4.95 14.17 -0.17
CA ALA A 71 -5.16 14.40 -1.60
C ALA A 71 -6.58 14.93 -1.83
N THR A 72 -6.79 15.63 -2.94
CA THR A 72 -8.12 16.17 -3.29
C THR A 72 -9.02 15.07 -3.88
N ASP A 73 -8.44 14.12 -4.62
CA ASP A 73 -9.18 12.96 -5.15
C ASP A 73 -8.26 11.77 -5.39
N TYR A 74 -8.87 10.62 -5.59
CA TYR A 74 -8.21 9.33 -5.83
C TYR A 74 -8.76 8.71 -7.10
N ALA A 75 -7.94 8.66 -8.16
CA ALA A 75 -8.33 8.07 -9.43
C ALA A 75 -8.02 6.56 -9.41
N LEU A 76 -9.02 5.75 -9.70
CA LEU A 76 -8.85 4.30 -9.81
C LEU A 76 -7.96 3.97 -11.02
N LEU A 77 -6.86 3.26 -10.78
CA LEU A 77 -5.95 2.81 -11.84
C LEU A 77 -6.18 1.36 -12.22
N HIS A 78 -6.19 0.45 -11.25
CA HIS A 78 -6.28 -0.98 -11.51
C HIS A 78 -6.66 -1.77 -10.26
N VAL A 79 -7.06 -3.04 -10.46
CA VAL A 79 -7.29 -4.00 -9.38
C VAL A 79 -6.38 -5.19 -9.60
N PHE A 80 -5.58 -5.52 -8.59
CA PHE A 80 -4.67 -6.66 -8.60
C PHE A 80 -5.20 -7.76 -7.69
N SER A 81 -5.05 -9.01 -8.11
CA SER A 81 -5.45 -10.17 -7.32
C SER A 81 -4.74 -11.43 -7.82
N GLY A 82 -4.95 -12.55 -7.13
CA GLY A 82 -4.46 -13.86 -7.54
C GLY A 82 -3.16 -14.28 -6.86
N GLU A 83 -2.53 -15.32 -7.40
CA GLU A 83 -1.35 -15.97 -6.81
C GLU A 83 -0.16 -15.03 -6.61
N ASN A 84 0.02 -14.05 -7.49
CA ASN A 84 1.14 -13.11 -7.40
C ASN A 84 0.98 -12.10 -6.25
N PHE A 85 -0.17 -12.07 -5.60
CA PHE A 85 -0.47 -11.18 -4.48
C PHE A 85 -0.66 -11.93 -3.17
N TYR A 86 -0.06 -13.10 -3.08
CA TYR A 86 0.08 -13.88 -1.87
C TYR A 86 1.23 -13.35 -1.01
N LEU A 87 1.01 -13.29 0.29
CA LEU A 87 2.04 -12.94 1.26
C LEU A 87 1.92 -13.84 2.49
N LYS A 88 3.06 -14.35 2.95
CA LYS A 88 3.15 -15.03 4.24
C LYS A 88 3.96 -14.17 5.19
N TYR A 89 3.34 -13.77 6.29
CA TYR A 89 3.99 -12.96 7.32
C TYR A 89 4.90 -13.82 8.21
N PRO A 90 5.89 -13.21 8.89
CA PRO A 90 6.78 -13.95 9.79
C PRO A 90 6.06 -14.71 10.91
N ASN A 91 4.89 -14.22 11.36
CA ASN A 91 4.08 -14.87 12.39
C ASN A 91 3.29 -16.09 11.88
N GLY A 92 3.35 -16.39 10.59
CA GLY A 92 2.64 -17.50 9.97
C GLY A 92 1.31 -17.14 9.32
N ASP A 93 0.84 -15.92 9.44
CA ASP A 93 -0.37 -15.46 8.76
C ASP A 93 -0.18 -15.52 7.24
N GLU A 94 -1.20 -15.99 6.53
CA GLU A 94 -1.22 -16.03 5.08
C GLU A 94 -2.30 -15.11 4.53
N LEU A 95 -1.98 -14.38 3.48
CA LEU A 95 -2.87 -13.39 2.89
C LEU A 95 -2.81 -13.47 1.36
N TYR A 96 -3.98 -13.56 0.74
CA TYR A 96 -4.16 -13.27 -0.68
C TYR A 96 -4.79 -11.89 -0.78
N SER A 97 -4.06 -10.92 -1.31
CA SER A 97 -4.53 -9.54 -1.38
C SER A 97 -5.33 -9.28 -2.64
N VAL A 98 -6.48 -8.62 -2.49
CA VAL A 98 -7.15 -7.90 -3.58
C VAL A 98 -6.77 -6.44 -3.38
N ILE A 99 -5.93 -5.91 -4.25
CA ILE A 99 -5.38 -4.56 -4.13
C ILE A 99 -6.04 -3.65 -5.17
N VAL A 100 -6.71 -2.61 -4.69
CA VAL A 100 -7.26 -1.56 -5.53
C VAL A 100 -6.25 -0.41 -5.55
N LEU A 101 -5.67 -0.15 -6.73
CA LEU A 101 -4.63 0.86 -6.90
C LEU A 101 -5.24 2.19 -7.29
N TYR A 102 -4.92 3.22 -6.53
CA TYR A 102 -5.33 4.61 -6.78
C TYR A 102 -4.14 5.50 -7.10
N LEU A 103 -4.39 6.51 -7.93
CA LEU A 103 -3.49 7.65 -8.09
C LEU A 103 -4.05 8.81 -7.27
N ALA A 104 -3.26 9.32 -6.34
CA ALA A 104 -3.63 10.49 -5.55
C ALA A 104 -3.36 11.76 -6.36
N ASN A 105 -4.38 12.62 -6.47
CA ASN A 105 -4.30 13.90 -7.14
C ASN A 105 -4.43 15.04 -6.13
N GLY A 106 -3.76 16.18 -6.40
CA GLY A 106 -3.82 17.32 -5.51
C GLY A 106 -3.26 17.03 -4.12
N VAL A 107 -2.11 16.35 -4.08
CA VAL A 107 -1.47 15.94 -2.83
C VAL A 107 -0.88 17.15 -2.11
N THR A 108 -1.16 17.27 -0.82
CA THR A 108 -0.64 18.32 0.06
C THR A 108 -0.20 17.74 1.40
N GLY A 109 0.59 18.52 2.13
CA GLY A 109 1.09 18.16 3.45
C GLY A 109 2.58 17.86 3.44
N ASP A 110 3.16 17.73 4.64
CA ASP A 110 4.57 17.40 4.81
C ASP A 110 4.71 15.93 5.20
N LEU A 111 5.65 15.24 4.58
CA LEU A 111 5.95 13.85 4.89
C LEU A 111 6.32 13.71 6.36
N LYS A 112 5.63 12.80 7.06
CA LYS A 112 5.90 12.50 8.46
C LYS A 112 5.51 11.06 8.77
N ILE A 113 6.41 10.34 9.40
CA ILE A 113 6.14 9.00 9.91
C ILE A 113 5.39 9.12 11.23
N LYS A 114 4.22 8.47 11.33
CA LYS A 114 3.34 8.57 12.50
C LYS A 114 3.00 7.23 13.13
N ASP A 115 2.98 6.16 12.34
CA ASP A 115 2.39 4.89 12.74
C ASP A 115 3.37 3.87 13.32
N GLY A 116 4.68 4.10 13.21
CA GLY A 116 5.69 3.15 13.65
C GLY A 116 5.83 1.91 12.76
N GLU A 117 4.99 1.74 11.75
CA GLU A 117 5.06 0.64 10.79
C GLU A 117 6.08 0.91 9.69
N SER A 118 6.35 2.17 9.43
CA SER A 118 7.33 2.63 8.44
C SER A 118 8.56 3.19 9.13
N LEU A 119 9.74 2.80 8.64
CA LEU A 119 11.02 3.33 9.12
C LEU A 119 11.46 4.56 8.37
N LYS A 120 11.09 4.68 7.09
CA LYS A 120 11.44 5.81 6.21
C LYS A 120 10.36 6.02 5.17
N LEU A 121 10.28 7.26 4.68
CA LEU A 121 9.48 7.64 3.53
C LEU A 121 10.39 8.36 2.55
N LYS A 122 10.34 7.98 1.28
CA LYS A 122 11.20 8.59 0.25
C LYS A 122 10.60 8.43 -1.13
N TYR A 123 10.84 9.43 -1.99
CA TYR A 123 10.51 9.35 -3.41
C TYR A 123 11.65 8.70 -4.19
N PHE A 124 11.31 7.84 -5.14
CA PHE A 124 12.27 7.13 -5.99
C PHE A 124 11.89 7.27 -7.45
N SER A 125 12.88 7.49 -8.32
CA SER A 125 12.67 7.38 -9.76
C SER A 125 12.65 5.91 -10.18
N LYS A 126 12.04 5.63 -11.33
CA LYS A 126 12.02 4.26 -11.86
C LYS A 126 13.40 3.69 -12.17
N ASP A 127 14.39 4.56 -12.39
CA ASP A 127 15.76 4.16 -12.72
C ASP A 127 16.62 3.92 -11.47
N ALA A 128 16.12 4.22 -10.29
CA ALA A 128 16.84 4.10 -9.02
C ALA A 128 15.97 3.49 -7.92
N LEU A 129 15.20 2.45 -8.25
CA LEU A 129 14.31 1.78 -7.31
C LEU A 129 15.09 0.99 -6.26
N PRO A 130 14.65 1.00 -5.00
CA PRO A 130 15.27 0.24 -3.93
C PRO A 130 14.83 -1.24 -3.95
N ASN A 131 15.19 -1.99 -2.90
CA ASN A 131 14.70 -3.34 -2.71
C ASN A 131 13.21 -3.31 -2.37
N LEU A 132 12.38 -3.73 -3.33
CA LEU A 132 10.92 -3.66 -3.24
C LEU A 132 10.32 -4.93 -2.64
N GLU A 133 9.26 -4.76 -1.86
CA GLU A 133 8.38 -5.85 -1.48
C GLU A 133 7.72 -6.41 -2.76
N SER A 134 7.46 -7.72 -2.80
CA SER A 134 7.06 -8.41 -4.04
C SER A 134 5.80 -7.84 -4.70
N ARG A 135 4.79 -7.46 -3.91
CA ARG A 135 3.55 -6.87 -4.44
C ARG A 135 3.80 -5.47 -4.98
N ALA A 136 4.64 -4.70 -4.30
CA ALA A 136 5.06 -3.37 -4.76
C ALA A 136 5.82 -3.47 -6.09
N ARG A 137 6.68 -4.48 -6.24
CA ARG A 137 7.38 -4.73 -7.51
C ARG A 137 6.39 -4.94 -8.65
N ALA A 138 5.40 -5.80 -8.47
CA ALA A 138 4.40 -6.08 -9.49
C ALA A 138 3.60 -4.82 -9.86
N ILE A 139 3.23 -4.02 -8.88
CA ILE A 139 2.48 -2.77 -9.10
C ILE A 139 3.33 -1.73 -9.84
N ILE A 140 4.58 -1.56 -9.41
CA ILE A 140 5.49 -0.59 -10.03
C ILE A 140 5.81 -0.98 -11.48
N ASP A 141 6.04 -2.25 -11.76
CA ASP A 141 6.24 -2.73 -13.13
C ASP A 141 5.01 -2.42 -13.99
N TRP A 142 3.80 -2.61 -13.46
CA TRP A 142 2.55 -2.25 -14.12
C TRP A 142 2.48 -0.75 -14.44
N LEU A 143 2.87 0.11 -13.49
CA LEU A 143 2.88 1.57 -13.65
C LEU A 143 3.89 2.01 -14.74
N ILE A 144 5.06 1.41 -14.75
CA ILE A 144 6.13 1.70 -15.71
C ILE A 144 5.69 1.29 -17.11
N GLU A 145 5.14 0.08 -17.28
CA GLU A 145 4.67 -0.42 -18.58
C GLU A 145 3.62 0.49 -19.23
N ARG A 146 2.85 1.22 -18.41
CA ARG A 146 1.80 2.14 -18.89
C ARG A 146 2.21 3.60 -18.90
N ASN A 147 3.51 3.86 -18.70
CA ASN A 147 4.07 5.21 -18.68
C ASN A 147 3.41 6.15 -17.64
N ILE A 148 2.96 5.58 -16.53
CA ILE A 148 2.44 6.36 -15.38
C ILE A 148 3.61 6.78 -14.50
N LEU A 149 4.61 5.90 -14.39
CA LEU A 149 5.85 6.18 -13.68
C LEU A 149 7.05 6.19 -14.64
#